data_635e12f1a694fb853a6d6f7939081628
#
_entry.id   635e12f1a694fb853a6d6f7939081628
#
_cell.length_a   1.000
_cell.length_b   1.000
_cell.length_c   1.000
_cell.angle_alpha   90.00
_cell.angle_beta   90.00
_cell.angle_gamma   90.00
#
_symmetry.space_group_name_H-M   'P 1'
#
loop_
_entity.id
_entity.type
_entity.pdbx_description
1 polymer ?
#
loop_
_entity_poly.entity_id
_entity_poly.type
_entity_poly.pdbx_seq_one_letter_code
_entity_poly.pdbx_strand_id
1 'polypeptide(L)'
;MQILVPNEGKEMRDNYSKFVGVFKGANVALKTLDECVNSLKLLFGANLITNTVEGDVIYMHPIEVDMENLSKFVKYEAGSEEGVSLLLLNAFCSHLDMGELNSFIQELDIGYLSAESSVSEEELEEIVALVEDSTAKTIVVGDDIYTHEAVENIAAILATIAKHTKLNVVALKPKFPTNCDETPLEVTISEPDYLPSFDGVVVYNLFGECNDLIGSKQFAMAARIQNGATVHFDIEGISFTKKFKLDKDLKGTIAINPTEDLEVLSSYRFKRIKINKVGSENE
;
A
#
# COMPACT_ATOMS: atom_id res chain seq x y z
N MET A 1 5.91 3.91 -36.55
CA MET A 1 6.05 2.67 -35.79
C MET A 1 5.19 2.87 -34.55
N GLN A 2 3.93 2.40 -34.58
CA GLN A 2 3.07 2.46 -33.37
C GLN A 2 3.59 1.41 -32.39
N ILE A 3 4.09 1.87 -31.26
CA ILE A 3 4.43 1.01 -30.14
C ILE A 3 3.09 0.51 -29.61
N LEU A 4 2.79 -0.77 -29.82
CA LEU A 4 1.70 -1.47 -29.17
C LEU A 4 2.01 -1.43 -27.66
N VAL A 5 1.32 -0.57 -26.91
CA VAL A 5 1.34 -0.61 -25.44
C VAL A 5 0.65 -1.91 -25.04
N PRO A 6 1.29 -2.80 -24.29
CA PRO A 6 0.67 -4.04 -23.84
C PRO A 6 -0.61 -3.75 -23.06
N ASN A 7 -1.56 -4.66 -23.13
CA ASN A 7 -2.91 -4.55 -22.54
C ASN A 7 -2.89 -4.40 -20.98
N GLU A 8 -1.75 -4.67 -20.38
CA GLU A 8 -1.50 -4.78 -18.93
C GLU A 8 -1.41 -3.43 -18.20
N GLY A 9 -0.86 -2.40 -18.85
CA GLY A 9 -0.95 -1.03 -18.31
C GLY A 9 -2.38 -0.47 -18.27
N LYS A 10 -3.38 -1.21 -18.81
CA LYS A 10 -4.78 -0.83 -18.79
C LYS A 10 -5.45 -1.20 -17.47
N GLU A 11 -5.08 -2.33 -16.87
CA GLU A 11 -5.72 -2.81 -15.62
C GLU A 11 -5.38 -1.91 -14.42
N MET A 12 -4.12 -1.53 -14.24
CA MET A 12 -3.74 -0.60 -13.17
C MET A 12 -4.35 0.80 -13.37
N ARG A 13 -4.47 1.25 -14.64
CA ARG A 13 -5.17 2.50 -14.96
C ARG A 13 -6.65 2.41 -14.62
N ASP A 14 -7.29 1.29 -14.92
CA ASP A 14 -8.69 1.05 -14.60
C ASP A 14 -8.89 1.07 -13.07
N ASN A 15 -8.00 0.50 -12.28
CA ASN A 15 -8.09 0.49 -10.82
C ASN A 15 -7.93 1.90 -10.20
N TYR A 16 -7.02 2.72 -10.70
CA TYR A 16 -6.94 4.12 -10.27
C TYR A 16 -8.22 4.89 -10.64
N SER A 17 -8.74 4.67 -11.84
CA SER A 17 -10.01 5.24 -12.28
C SER A 17 -11.19 4.76 -11.44
N LYS A 18 -11.22 3.50 -11.05
CA LYS A 18 -12.21 2.95 -10.12
C LYS A 18 -12.13 3.63 -8.75
N PHE A 19 -10.92 3.76 -8.19
CA PHE A 19 -10.70 4.46 -6.94
C PHE A 19 -11.27 5.89 -6.98
N VAL A 20 -10.92 6.67 -8.00
CA VAL A 20 -11.42 8.03 -8.21
C VAL A 20 -12.94 8.04 -8.44
N GLY A 21 -13.46 7.07 -9.21
CA GLY A 21 -14.89 6.91 -9.50
C GLY A 21 -15.72 6.68 -8.24
N VAL A 22 -15.22 5.89 -7.28
CA VAL A 22 -15.89 5.66 -5.99
C VAL A 22 -15.98 6.95 -5.18
N PHE A 23 -14.92 7.75 -5.10
CA PHE A 23 -14.96 9.05 -4.42
C PHE A 23 -15.99 9.99 -5.05
N LYS A 24 -16.11 9.99 -6.38
CA LYS A 24 -17.14 10.75 -7.09
C LYS A 24 -18.55 10.24 -6.80
N GLY A 25 -18.76 8.92 -6.79
CA GLY A 25 -20.03 8.31 -6.41
C GLY A 25 -20.46 8.69 -4.99
N ALA A 26 -19.50 8.75 -4.06
CA ALA A 26 -19.74 9.18 -2.68
C ALA A 26 -19.92 10.71 -2.53
N ASN A 27 -19.77 11.52 -3.59
CA ASN A 27 -19.73 12.99 -3.56
C ASN A 27 -18.63 13.55 -2.63
N VAL A 28 -17.47 12.91 -2.61
CA VAL A 28 -16.29 13.33 -1.86
C VAL A 28 -15.21 13.80 -2.83
N ALA A 29 -14.72 15.03 -2.64
CA ALA A 29 -13.68 15.59 -3.48
C ALA A 29 -12.30 15.10 -3.04
N LEU A 30 -11.55 14.52 -3.95
CA LEU A 30 -10.12 14.28 -3.76
C LEU A 30 -9.36 15.62 -3.84
N LYS A 31 -8.35 15.77 -2.99
CA LYS A 31 -7.44 16.91 -2.96
C LYS A 31 -6.15 16.62 -3.68
N THR A 32 -5.37 17.65 -3.98
CA THR A 32 -3.98 17.53 -4.43
C THR A 32 -3.02 17.74 -3.25
N LEU A 33 -1.77 17.27 -3.38
CA LEU A 33 -0.76 17.51 -2.35
C LEU A 33 -0.53 19.01 -2.12
N ASP A 34 -0.57 19.82 -3.17
CA ASP A 34 -0.37 21.28 -3.10
C ASP A 34 -1.47 21.98 -2.27
N GLU A 35 -2.69 21.44 -2.27
CA GLU A 35 -3.78 21.94 -1.43
C GLU A 35 -3.61 21.53 0.05
N CYS A 36 -2.72 20.57 0.34
CA CYS A 36 -2.54 19.95 1.65
C CYS A 36 -1.13 20.13 2.23
N VAL A 37 -0.36 21.13 1.79
CA VAL A 37 1.07 21.32 2.17
C VAL A 37 1.27 21.37 3.68
N ASN A 38 0.44 22.12 4.41
CA ASN A 38 0.60 22.33 5.87
C ASN A 38 -0.24 21.35 6.71
N SER A 39 -0.61 20.18 6.18
CA SER A 39 -1.36 19.18 6.92
C SER A 39 -0.45 18.10 7.49
N LEU A 40 -0.83 17.51 8.63
CA LEU A 40 -0.36 16.18 9.02
C LEU A 40 -0.82 15.19 7.95
N LYS A 41 0.08 14.33 7.48
CA LYS A 41 -0.20 13.36 6.43
C LYS A 41 -0.14 11.93 6.95
N LEU A 42 -1.26 11.23 6.90
CA LEU A 42 -1.31 9.79 7.08
C LEU A 42 -1.10 9.14 5.71
N LEU A 43 0.10 8.61 5.46
CA LEU A 43 0.41 7.90 4.23
C LEU A 43 -0.01 6.44 4.36
N PHE A 44 -0.83 5.98 3.41
CA PHE A 44 -1.35 4.63 3.38
C PHE A 44 -1.14 3.99 2.00
N GLY A 45 -0.42 2.87 1.96
CA GLY A 45 -0.07 2.19 0.71
C GLY A 45 0.71 3.07 -0.27
N ALA A 46 1.50 4.02 0.24
CA ALA A 46 2.33 4.91 -0.55
C ALA A 46 3.79 4.66 -0.22
N ASN A 47 4.57 4.12 -1.17
CA ASN A 47 5.98 3.90 -0.91
C ASN A 47 6.75 5.24 -0.83
N LEU A 48 7.59 5.37 0.19
CA LEU A 48 8.49 6.51 0.39
C LEU A 48 9.90 6.31 -0.17
N ILE A 49 10.19 5.15 -0.76
CA ILE A 49 11.47 4.86 -1.42
C ILE A 49 11.67 5.77 -2.63
N THR A 50 10.58 6.07 -3.35
CA THR A 50 10.60 6.89 -4.58
C THR A 50 9.71 8.13 -4.51
N ASN A 51 9.00 8.33 -3.41
CA ASN A 51 8.14 9.49 -3.19
C ASN A 51 8.66 10.29 -2.00
N THR A 52 8.65 11.61 -2.12
CA THR A 52 8.92 12.54 -1.02
C THR A 52 7.66 13.26 -0.64
N VAL A 53 7.41 13.39 0.66
CA VAL A 53 6.26 14.10 1.20
C VAL A 53 6.75 15.09 2.25
N GLU A 54 6.36 16.35 2.09
CA GLU A 54 6.70 17.41 3.02
C GLU A 54 5.73 17.47 4.22
N GLY A 55 6.23 17.98 5.35
CA GLY A 55 5.45 18.11 6.60
C GLY A 55 5.50 16.84 7.45
N ASP A 56 4.78 16.87 8.57
CA ASP A 56 4.73 15.76 9.50
C ASP A 56 3.98 14.57 8.91
N VAL A 57 4.53 13.37 9.09
CA VAL A 57 4.05 12.15 8.46
C VAL A 57 3.79 11.05 9.49
N ILE A 58 2.61 10.45 9.42
CA ILE A 58 2.34 9.11 9.92
C ILE A 58 2.46 8.17 8.74
N TYR A 59 3.32 7.16 8.82
CA TYR A 59 3.57 6.24 7.72
C TYR A 59 3.06 4.84 8.04
N MET A 60 2.07 4.38 7.28
CA MET A 60 1.51 3.04 7.36
C MET A 60 1.92 2.25 6.11
N HIS A 61 2.82 1.27 6.29
CA HIS A 61 3.35 0.48 5.17
C HIS A 61 4.03 -0.80 5.66
N PRO A 62 4.06 -1.90 4.85
CA PRO A 62 4.81 -3.11 5.19
C PRO A 62 6.33 -2.92 5.27
N ILE A 63 6.88 -1.90 4.60
CA ILE A 63 8.32 -1.60 4.57
C ILE A 63 8.59 -0.33 5.36
N GLU A 64 9.45 -0.43 6.38
CA GLU A 64 9.93 0.72 7.15
C GLU A 64 10.98 1.49 6.34
N VAL A 65 10.86 2.82 6.31
CA VAL A 65 11.80 3.73 5.67
C VAL A 65 12.17 4.82 6.69
N ASP A 66 13.46 5.06 6.84
CA ASP A 66 13.93 6.15 7.71
C ASP A 66 13.67 7.50 7.04
N MET A 67 13.03 8.43 7.78
CA MET A 67 12.79 9.80 7.33
C MET A 67 12.77 10.78 8.51
N GLU A 68 13.25 11.98 8.27
CA GLU A 68 13.43 13.01 9.32
C GLU A 68 12.08 13.54 9.87
N ASN A 69 11.05 13.58 9.04
CA ASN A 69 9.72 14.14 9.40
C ASN A 69 8.69 13.07 9.78
N LEU A 70 9.16 11.88 10.20
CA LEU A 70 8.30 10.78 10.61
C LEU A 70 7.81 10.97 12.05
N SER A 71 6.53 11.25 12.21
CA SER A 71 5.87 11.33 13.52
C SER A 71 5.57 9.95 14.08
N LYS A 72 5.16 9.02 13.24
CA LYS A 72 4.89 7.63 13.62
C LYS A 72 5.01 6.71 12.41
N PHE A 73 5.59 5.54 12.63
CA PHE A 73 5.53 4.42 11.71
C PHE A 73 4.64 3.33 12.27
N VAL A 74 3.69 2.85 11.47
CA VAL A 74 2.86 1.69 11.77
C VAL A 74 3.05 0.67 10.66
N LYS A 75 3.65 -0.45 11.02
CA LYS A 75 3.83 -1.56 10.11
C LYS A 75 2.54 -2.38 10.05
N TYR A 76 2.08 -2.68 8.84
CA TYR A 76 1.02 -3.67 8.64
C TYR A 76 1.51 -4.83 7.76
N GLU A 77 0.78 -5.95 7.76
CA GLU A 77 1.09 -7.09 6.90
C GLU A 77 0.69 -6.82 5.45
N ALA A 78 1.59 -7.15 4.49
CA ALA A 78 1.28 -7.02 3.07
C ALA A 78 0.01 -7.83 2.72
N GLY A 79 -0.90 -7.26 1.94
CA GLY A 79 -2.18 -7.87 1.58
C GLY A 79 -3.33 -7.54 2.55
N SER A 80 -3.05 -6.92 3.70
CA SER A 80 -4.08 -6.58 4.68
C SER A 80 -4.65 -5.17 4.53
N GLU A 81 -4.37 -4.46 3.45
CA GLU A 81 -4.77 -3.07 3.23
C GLU A 81 -6.28 -2.84 3.39
N GLU A 82 -7.09 -3.83 2.97
CA GLU A 82 -8.55 -3.77 3.16
C GLU A 82 -8.92 -3.81 4.65
N GLY A 83 -8.34 -4.74 5.40
CA GLY A 83 -8.51 -4.83 6.86
C GLY A 83 -8.03 -3.57 7.58
N VAL A 84 -6.85 -3.05 7.23
CA VAL A 84 -6.31 -1.80 7.77
C VAL A 84 -7.26 -0.63 7.50
N SER A 85 -7.86 -0.55 6.32
CA SER A 85 -8.83 0.51 6.00
C SER A 85 -10.10 0.42 6.86
N LEU A 86 -10.58 -0.78 7.18
CA LEU A 86 -11.71 -1.00 8.11
C LEU A 86 -11.34 -0.64 9.56
N LEU A 87 -10.13 -0.97 9.99
CA LEU A 87 -9.61 -0.54 11.30
C LEU A 87 -9.56 1.00 11.39
N LEU A 88 -9.11 1.69 10.34
CA LEU A 88 -9.15 3.15 10.28
C LEU A 88 -10.59 3.68 10.29
N LEU A 89 -11.53 3.03 9.60
CA LEU A 89 -12.95 3.39 9.65
C LEU A 89 -13.49 3.30 11.07
N ASN A 90 -13.24 2.19 11.75
CA ASN A 90 -13.64 2.02 13.15
C ASN A 90 -13.00 3.08 14.04
N ALA A 91 -11.69 3.29 13.94
CA ALA A 91 -10.95 4.24 14.78
C ALA A 91 -11.44 5.69 14.63
N PHE A 92 -11.71 6.13 13.39
CA PHE A 92 -12.15 7.50 13.14
C PHE A 92 -13.66 7.72 13.23
N CYS A 93 -14.49 6.68 13.08
CA CYS A 93 -15.92 6.86 12.90
C CYS A 93 -16.81 6.15 13.93
N SER A 94 -16.32 5.22 14.75
CA SER A 94 -17.16 4.44 15.68
C SER A 94 -17.90 5.29 16.73
N HIS A 95 -17.37 6.48 17.03
CA HIS A 95 -17.96 7.43 17.99
C HIS A 95 -18.92 8.45 17.33
N LEU A 96 -19.06 8.41 15.99
CA LEU A 96 -19.91 9.31 15.21
C LEU A 96 -21.28 8.67 14.96
N ASP A 97 -22.28 9.50 14.71
CA ASP A 97 -23.55 9.02 14.19
C ASP A 97 -23.45 8.83 12.67
N MET A 98 -23.28 7.58 12.27
CA MET A 98 -23.10 7.16 10.88
C MET A 98 -24.40 6.66 10.23
N GLY A 99 -25.54 6.77 10.95
CA GLY A 99 -26.83 6.25 10.47
C GLY A 99 -26.81 4.73 10.27
N GLU A 100 -27.15 4.26 9.09
CA GLU A 100 -27.21 2.82 8.77
C GLU A 100 -25.86 2.10 8.88
N LEU A 101 -24.74 2.82 8.77
CA LEU A 101 -23.38 2.25 8.90
C LEU A 101 -23.00 1.97 10.36
N ASN A 102 -23.74 2.50 11.35
CA ASN A 102 -23.44 2.23 12.76
C ASN A 102 -23.44 0.73 13.09
N SER A 103 -24.45 0.00 12.60
CA SER A 103 -24.55 -1.45 12.83
C SER A 103 -23.36 -2.17 12.19
N PHE A 104 -23.01 -1.83 10.94
CA PHE A 104 -21.85 -2.40 10.26
C PHE A 104 -20.54 -2.18 11.04
N ILE A 105 -20.27 -0.94 11.49
CA ILE A 105 -19.05 -0.62 12.23
C ILE A 105 -18.99 -1.38 13.57
N GLN A 106 -20.14 -1.54 14.25
CA GLN A 106 -20.23 -2.26 15.53
C GLN A 106 -20.08 -3.78 15.38
N GLU A 107 -20.42 -4.33 14.21
CA GLU A 107 -20.33 -5.75 13.90
C GLU A 107 -18.97 -6.18 13.36
N LEU A 108 -18.06 -5.24 13.03
CA LEU A 108 -16.71 -5.55 12.57
C LEU A 108 -15.95 -6.40 13.59
N ASP A 109 -15.32 -7.48 13.13
CA ASP A 109 -14.41 -8.28 13.94
C ASP A 109 -13.04 -7.60 14.06
N ILE A 110 -12.98 -6.56 14.92
CA ILE A 110 -11.76 -5.76 15.16
C ILE A 110 -10.61 -6.66 15.62
N GLY A 111 -10.90 -7.70 16.44
CA GLY A 111 -9.88 -8.62 16.91
C GLY A 111 -9.22 -9.40 15.76
N TYR A 112 -10.02 -9.92 14.85
CA TYR A 112 -9.54 -10.58 13.62
C TYR A 112 -8.75 -9.61 12.73
N LEU A 113 -9.33 -8.45 12.43
CA LEU A 113 -8.69 -7.46 11.56
C LEU A 113 -7.33 -7.00 12.11
N SER A 114 -7.24 -6.73 13.42
CA SER A 114 -5.98 -6.37 14.08
C SER A 114 -4.95 -7.49 14.05
N ALA A 115 -5.37 -8.73 14.33
CA ALA A 115 -4.47 -9.87 14.34
C ALA A 115 -3.87 -10.15 12.97
N GLU A 116 -4.71 -10.20 11.92
CA GLU A 116 -4.27 -10.50 10.56
C GLU A 116 -3.49 -9.36 9.90
N SER A 117 -3.79 -8.10 10.26
CA SER A 117 -3.05 -6.95 9.74
C SER A 117 -1.80 -6.60 10.55
N SER A 118 -1.61 -7.17 11.74
CA SER A 118 -0.56 -6.79 12.70
C SER A 118 -0.61 -5.31 13.10
N VAL A 119 -1.80 -4.71 13.14
CA VAL A 119 -2.03 -3.33 13.60
C VAL A 119 -2.82 -3.38 14.89
N SER A 120 -2.24 -2.89 15.99
CA SER A 120 -2.88 -2.93 17.30
C SER A 120 -3.88 -1.77 17.50
N GLU A 121 -4.81 -1.96 18.44
CA GLU A 121 -5.76 -0.91 18.84
C GLU A 121 -5.02 0.30 19.41
N GLU A 122 -3.95 0.10 20.19
CA GLU A 122 -3.14 1.17 20.76
C GLU A 122 -2.44 2.01 19.66
N GLU A 123 -1.97 1.38 18.58
CA GLU A 123 -1.40 2.11 17.45
C GLU A 123 -2.45 2.96 16.74
N LEU A 124 -3.69 2.46 16.63
CA LEU A 124 -4.80 3.21 16.04
C LEU A 124 -5.21 4.38 16.94
N GLU A 125 -5.28 4.20 18.26
CA GLU A 125 -5.54 5.27 19.23
C GLU A 125 -4.48 6.39 19.12
N GLU A 126 -3.20 6.03 19.00
CA GLU A 126 -2.13 7.00 18.80
C GLU A 126 -2.26 7.75 17.48
N ILE A 127 -2.64 7.05 16.37
CA ILE A 127 -2.90 7.70 15.08
C ILE A 127 -4.04 8.72 15.24
N VAL A 128 -5.16 8.32 15.87
CA VAL A 128 -6.30 9.21 16.06
C VAL A 128 -5.89 10.43 16.88
N ALA A 129 -5.15 10.25 17.98
CA ALA A 129 -4.69 11.35 18.83
C ALA A 129 -3.82 12.36 18.05
N LEU A 130 -2.84 11.88 17.26
CA LEU A 130 -2.00 12.73 16.42
C LEU A 130 -2.82 13.49 15.35
N VAL A 131 -3.79 12.80 14.77
CA VAL A 131 -4.68 13.38 13.77
C VAL A 131 -5.62 14.41 14.39
N GLU A 132 -6.16 14.18 15.59
CA GLU A 132 -7.07 15.11 16.27
C GLU A 132 -6.35 16.38 16.72
N ASP A 133 -5.11 16.27 17.19
CA ASP A 133 -4.29 17.43 17.59
C ASP A 133 -3.92 18.34 16.41
N SER A 134 -4.04 17.84 15.17
CA SER A 134 -3.68 18.57 13.98
C SER A 134 -4.84 19.43 13.47
N THR A 135 -4.54 20.69 13.12
CA THR A 135 -5.52 21.63 12.56
C THR A 135 -5.93 21.29 11.13
N ALA A 136 -4.98 20.73 10.35
CA ALA A 136 -5.18 20.24 8.99
C ALA A 136 -4.64 18.83 8.88
N LYS A 137 -5.40 17.92 8.30
CA LYS A 137 -5.13 16.49 8.30
C LYS A 137 -5.56 15.85 7.00
N THR A 138 -4.70 14.95 6.47
CA THR A 138 -4.86 14.38 5.14
C THR A 138 -4.43 12.90 5.12
N ILE A 139 -5.26 12.04 4.56
CA ILE A 139 -4.85 10.68 4.17
C ILE A 139 -4.29 10.77 2.75
N VAL A 140 -3.07 10.31 2.56
CA VAL A 140 -2.40 10.24 1.25
C VAL A 140 -2.32 8.78 0.83
N VAL A 141 -2.99 8.44 -0.24
CA VAL A 141 -3.09 7.08 -0.77
C VAL A 141 -2.16 6.91 -1.96
N GLY A 142 -1.42 5.82 -1.99
CA GLY A 142 -0.43 5.55 -3.03
C GLY A 142 -0.73 4.33 -3.90
N ASP A 143 0.25 4.00 -4.74
CA ASP A 143 0.14 3.00 -5.81
C ASP A 143 -0.21 1.60 -5.33
N ASP A 144 0.18 1.23 -4.10
CA ASP A 144 -0.05 -0.12 -3.59
C ASP A 144 -1.54 -0.42 -3.45
N ILE A 145 -2.32 0.61 -3.08
CA ILE A 145 -3.78 0.50 -2.99
C ILE A 145 -4.41 0.26 -4.37
N TYR A 146 -3.89 0.92 -5.41
CA TYR A 146 -4.46 0.76 -6.77
C TYR A 146 -4.11 -0.59 -7.41
N THR A 147 -3.14 -1.32 -6.87
CA THR A 147 -2.83 -2.68 -7.32
C THR A 147 -3.48 -3.75 -6.44
N HIS A 148 -4.16 -3.37 -5.36
CA HIS A 148 -4.90 -4.27 -4.48
C HIS A 148 -6.22 -4.70 -5.13
N GLU A 149 -6.61 -5.98 -4.97
CA GLU A 149 -7.84 -6.51 -5.57
C GLU A 149 -9.12 -5.86 -5.02
N ALA A 150 -9.13 -5.47 -3.73
CA ALA A 150 -10.24 -4.80 -3.06
C ALA A 150 -10.21 -3.27 -3.20
N VAL A 151 -9.59 -2.72 -4.24
CA VAL A 151 -9.42 -1.26 -4.43
C VAL A 151 -10.72 -0.47 -4.33
N GLU A 152 -11.84 -1.01 -4.82
CA GLU A 152 -13.15 -0.36 -4.80
C GLU A 152 -13.70 -0.27 -3.36
N ASN A 153 -13.56 -1.36 -2.58
CA ASN A 153 -13.98 -1.38 -1.18
C ASN A 153 -13.11 -0.46 -0.31
N ILE A 154 -11.78 -0.51 -0.48
CA ILE A 154 -10.85 0.40 0.20
C ILE A 154 -11.20 1.88 -0.12
N ALA A 155 -11.49 2.18 -1.38
CA ALA A 155 -11.90 3.53 -1.80
C ALA A 155 -13.21 3.96 -1.13
N ALA A 156 -14.22 3.06 -1.04
CA ALA A 156 -15.49 3.34 -0.38
C ALA A 156 -15.33 3.60 1.11
N ILE A 157 -14.47 2.83 1.78
CA ILE A 157 -14.12 3.02 3.20
C ILE A 157 -13.47 4.39 3.41
N LEU A 158 -12.43 4.72 2.63
CA LEU A 158 -11.72 6.00 2.75
C LEU A 158 -12.60 7.20 2.39
N ALA A 159 -13.46 7.07 1.38
CA ALA A 159 -14.45 8.09 1.04
C ALA A 159 -15.46 8.32 2.19
N THR A 160 -15.86 7.24 2.87
CA THR A 160 -16.75 7.31 4.03
C THR A 160 -16.07 8.01 5.21
N ILE A 161 -14.82 7.69 5.52
CA ILE A 161 -14.04 8.40 6.54
C ILE A 161 -13.98 9.90 6.19
N ALA A 162 -13.60 10.25 4.96
CA ALA A 162 -13.51 11.65 4.53
C ALA A 162 -14.85 12.39 4.60
N LYS A 163 -15.95 11.72 4.26
CA LYS A 163 -17.30 12.30 4.27
C LYS A 163 -17.78 12.65 5.67
N HIS A 164 -17.46 11.83 6.68
CA HIS A 164 -17.97 11.97 8.04
C HIS A 164 -16.97 12.61 9.02
N THR A 165 -15.74 12.82 8.58
CA THR A 165 -14.70 13.50 9.34
C THR A 165 -14.26 14.79 8.63
N LYS A 166 -13.26 15.46 9.17
CA LYS A 166 -12.60 16.60 8.51
C LYS A 166 -11.29 16.20 7.80
N LEU A 167 -11.09 14.92 7.54
CA LEU A 167 -9.94 14.39 6.85
C LEU A 167 -10.05 14.66 5.34
N ASN A 168 -9.03 15.27 4.76
CA ASN A 168 -8.89 15.29 3.32
C ASN A 168 -8.32 13.97 2.83
N VAL A 169 -8.58 13.62 1.57
CA VAL A 169 -7.93 12.48 0.92
C VAL A 169 -7.24 12.96 -0.36
N VAL A 170 -5.99 12.55 -0.50
CA VAL A 170 -5.17 12.76 -1.70
C VAL A 170 -4.90 11.40 -2.31
N ALA A 171 -5.28 11.21 -3.56
CA ALA A 171 -4.89 10.06 -4.36
C ALA A 171 -3.64 10.43 -5.18
N LEU A 172 -2.48 9.84 -4.83
CA LEU A 172 -1.27 10.04 -5.61
C LEU A 172 -1.48 9.46 -7.00
N LYS A 173 -1.18 10.26 -8.03
CA LYS A 173 -1.28 9.75 -9.39
C LYS A 173 -0.21 8.69 -9.63
N PRO A 174 -0.57 7.54 -10.24
CA PRO A 174 0.40 6.56 -10.69
C PRO A 174 1.45 7.23 -11.59
N LYS A 175 2.69 6.76 -11.52
CA LYS A 175 3.80 7.31 -12.33
C LYS A 175 3.65 7.09 -13.83
N PHE A 176 2.66 6.30 -14.22
CA PHE A 176 2.32 6.04 -15.62
C PHE A 176 1.17 6.93 -16.10
N PRO A 177 1.12 7.27 -17.40
CA PRO A 177 0.01 8.02 -17.96
C PRO A 177 -1.32 7.29 -17.72
N THR A 178 -2.27 7.91 -17.06
CA THR A 178 -3.61 7.37 -16.82
C THR A 178 -4.61 8.14 -17.66
N ASN A 179 -5.43 7.42 -18.41
CA ASN A 179 -6.66 7.99 -18.96
C ASN A 179 -7.75 7.72 -17.90
N CYS A 180 -7.95 8.67 -17.00
CA CYS A 180 -8.99 8.53 -15.99
C CYS A 180 -10.36 8.63 -16.68
N ASP A 181 -11.06 7.52 -16.77
CA ASP A 181 -12.51 7.55 -16.93
C ASP A 181 -13.08 7.82 -15.54
N GLU A 182 -13.51 9.06 -15.33
CA GLU A 182 -13.97 9.53 -14.02
C GLU A 182 -15.46 9.27 -13.80
N THR A 183 -16.00 8.20 -14.35
CA THR A 183 -17.40 7.82 -14.14
C THR A 183 -17.67 7.51 -12.67
N PRO A 184 -18.68 8.12 -12.03
CA PRO A 184 -19.02 7.81 -10.64
C PRO A 184 -19.36 6.33 -10.45
N LEU A 185 -18.82 5.73 -9.37
CA LEU A 185 -19.10 4.35 -8.98
C LEU A 185 -19.74 4.33 -7.58
N GLU A 186 -20.83 3.61 -7.44
CA GLU A 186 -21.46 3.34 -6.14
C GLU A 186 -20.99 1.97 -5.65
N VAL A 187 -20.37 1.95 -4.47
CA VAL A 187 -19.85 0.75 -3.83
C VAL A 187 -20.38 0.68 -2.41
N THR A 188 -20.91 -0.47 -2.04
CA THR A 188 -21.29 -0.77 -0.65
C THR A 188 -20.11 -1.37 0.07
N ILE A 189 -19.77 -0.80 1.24
CA ILE A 189 -18.68 -1.32 2.08
C ILE A 189 -19.01 -2.71 2.58
N SER A 190 -18.05 -3.61 2.55
CA SER A 190 -18.13 -4.96 3.08
C SER A 190 -16.90 -5.32 3.90
N GLU A 191 -17.04 -6.26 4.82
CA GLU A 191 -15.93 -6.90 5.50
C GLU A 191 -15.41 -8.06 4.64
N PRO A 192 -14.07 -8.23 4.50
CA PRO A 192 -13.50 -9.34 3.75
C PRO A 192 -13.71 -10.68 4.48
N ASP A 193 -14.00 -11.74 3.74
CA ASP A 193 -14.11 -13.10 4.29
C ASP A 193 -12.77 -13.59 4.86
N TYR A 194 -11.66 -13.15 4.30
CA TYR A 194 -10.29 -13.43 4.77
C TYR A 194 -9.33 -12.33 4.29
N LEU A 195 -8.24 -12.14 5.04
CA LEU A 195 -7.13 -11.28 4.63
C LEU A 195 -5.97 -12.15 4.11
N PRO A 196 -5.37 -11.81 2.95
CA PRO A 196 -4.23 -12.56 2.42
C PRO A 196 -3.04 -12.52 3.38
N SER A 197 -2.35 -13.65 3.53
CA SER A 197 -1.10 -13.76 4.31
C SER A 197 0.09 -13.94 3.39
N PHE A 198 1.16 -13.17 3.62
CA PHE A 198 2.40 -13.19 2.86
C PHE A 198 3.58 -13.74 3.68
N ASP A 199 3.40 -14.92 4.25
CA ASP A 199 4.47 -15.59 4.99
C ASP A 199 5.66 -15.97 4.09
N GLY A 200 6.88 -15.83 4.63
CA GLY A 200 8.12 -16.28 4.01
C GLY A 200 8.91 -15.19 3.31
N VAL A 201 9.47 -15.51 2.14
CA VAL A 201 10.30 -14.60 1.35
C VAL A 201 9.42 -13.79 0.41
N VAL A 202 9.33 -12.49 0.64
CA VAL A 202 8.47 -11.57 -0.11
C VAL A 202 9.32 -10.55 -0.84
N VAL A 203 8.94 -10.19 -2.05
CA VAL A 203 9.50 -9.05 -2.78
C VAL A 203 8.44 -7.97 -2.96
N TYR A 204 8.88 -6.75 -2.90
CA TYR A 204 8.13 -5.56 -3.25
C TYR A 204 8.59 -5.06 -4.62
N ASN A 205 7.71 -5.09 -5.61
CA ASN A 205 8.00 -4.68 -6.97
C ASN A 205 7.91 -3.15 -7.08
N LEU A 206 9.05 -2.52 -7.34
CA LEU A 206 9.18 -1.08 -7.42
C LEU A 206 9.56 -0.66 -8.84
N PHE A 207 8.88 0.37 -9.37
CA PHE A 207 9.29 0.91 -10.66
C PHE A 207 10.69 1.49 -10.61
N GLY A 208 11.57 0.99 -11.46
CA GLY A 208 12.94 1.46 -11.61
C GLY A 208 13.83 0.47 -12.34
N GLU A 209 14.87 1.00 -12.97
CA GLU A 209 15.89 0.21 -13.64
C GLU A 209 17.03 -0.14 -12.68
N CYS A 210 17.07 -1.37 -12.21
CA CYS A 210 18.17 -1.88 -11.39
C CYS A 210 18.28 -3.40 -11.51
N ASN A 211 19.50 -3.90 -11.67
CA ASN A 211 19.79 -5.33 -11.75
C ASN A 211 19.98 -5.99 -10.38
N ASP A 212 19.82 -5.24 -9.30
CA ASP A 212 19.97 -5.74 -7.95
C ASP A 212 18.59 -6.08 -7.35
N LEU A 213 18.54 -7.17 -6.59
CA LEU A 213 17.50 -7.44 -5.60
C LEU A 213 18.02 -6.89 -4.28
N ILE A 214 17.35 -5.89 -3.72
CA ILE A 214 17.84 -5.15 -2.55
C ILE A 214 17.08 -5.64 -1.31
N GLY A 215 17.79 -6.13 -0.31
CA GLY A 215 17.12 -6.67 0.87
C GLY A 215 17.93 -6.54 2.16
N SER A 216 17.23 -6.72 3.27
CA SER A 216 17.78 -6.65 4.62
C SER A 216 18.62 -7.88 4.97
N LYS A 217 19.26 -7.84 6.14
CA LYS A 217 19.92 -9.01 6.74
C LYS A 217 18.90 -10.13 7.06
N GLN A 218 17.70 -9.78 7.52
CA GLN A 218 16.63 -10.73 7.84
C GLN A 218 16.13 -11.42 6.57
N PHE A 219 15.93 -10.65 5.49
CA PHE A 219 15.61 -11.24 4.19
C PHE A 219 16.68 -12.22 3.71
N ALA A 220 17.96 -11.82 3.77
CA ALA A 220 19.09 -12.67 3.37
C ALA A 220 19.13 -13.99 4.15
N MET A 221 18.83 -13.95 5.45
CA MET A 221 18.77 -15.13 6.31
C MET A 221 17.57 -16.01 5.96
N ALA A 222 16.38 -15.43 5.78
CA ALA A 222 15.16 -16.17 5.40
C ALA A 222 15.31 -16.84 4.02
N ALA A 223 15.86 -16.13 3.06
CA ALA A 223 16.12 -16.62 1.71
C ALA A 223 17.40 -17.50 1.62
N ARG A 224 18.20 -17.59 2.69
CA ARG A 224 19.49 -18.32 2.75
C ARG A 224 20.48 -17.90 1.65
N ILE A 225 20.57 -16.61 1.39
CA ILE A 225 21.46 -16.03 0.38
C ILE A 225 22.51 -15.10 1.04
N GLN A 226 23.58 -14.81 0.30
CA GLN A 226 24.64 -13.93 0.75
C GLN A 226 24.70 -12.68 -0.14
N ASN A 227 25.23 -11.59 0.40
CA ASN A 227 25.47 -10.39 -0.38
C ASN A 227 26.35 -10.68 -1.61
N GLY A 228 25.91 -10.20 -2.77
CA GLY A 228 26.57 -10.42 -4.04
C GLY A 228 26.19 -11.74 -4.76
N ALA A 229 25.37 -12.59 -4.16
CA ALA A 229 24.91 -13.83 -4.81
C ALA A 229 24.00 -13.48 -6.00
N THR A 230 24.15 -14.23 -7.10
CA THR A 230 23.18 -14.21 -8.21
C THR A 230 22.01 -15.11 -7.85
N VAL A 231 20.80 -14.58 -7.94
CA VAL A 231 19.56 -15.26 -7.57
C VAL A 231 18.59 -15.30 -8.74
N HIS A 232 17.86 -16.39 -8.82
CA HIS A 232 16.74 -16.59 -9.76
C HIS A 232 15.44 -16.70 -8.97
N PHE A 233 14.39 -16.04 -9.45
CA PHE A 233 13.03 -16.18 -8.96
C PHE A 233 12.03 -15.84 -10.05
N ASP A 234 10.81 -16.34 -9.91
CA ASP A 234 9.72 -16.09 -10.83
C ASP A 234 8.61 -15.32 -10.13
N ILE A 235 8.01 -14.37 -10.86
CA ILE A 235 6.82 -13.64 -10.46
C ILE A 235 5.80 -13.79 -11.59
N GLU A 236 4.68 -14.47 -11.34
CA GLU A 236 3.56 -14.62 -12.29
C GLU A 236 3.98 -15.13 -13.68
N GLY A 237 5.01 -16.01 -13.72
CA GLY A 237 5.53 -16.57 -14.96
C GLY A 237 6.68 -15.78 -15.60
N ILE A 238 7.00 -14.62 -15.06
CA ILE A 238 8.14 -13.80 -15.50
C ILE A 238 9.35 -14.15 -14.65
N SER A 239 10.44 -14.55 -15.29
CA SER A 239 11.68 -14.97 -14.63
C SER A 239 12.64 -13.80 -14.46
N PHE A 240 13.15 -13.65 -13.24
CA PHE A 240 14.16 -12.65 -12.88
C PHE A 240 15.49 -13.31 -12.52
N THR A 241 16.56 -12.71 -13.03
CA THR A 241 17.93 -13.01 -12.58
C THR A 241 18.56 -11.73 -12.09
N LYS A 242 18.84 -11.67 -10.78
CA LYS A 242 19.35 -10.45 -10.15
C LYS A 242 20.52 -10.76 -9.24
N LYS A 243 21.34 -9.75 -8.96
CA LYS A 243 22.37 -9.82 -7.94
C LYS A 243 21.78 -9.34 -6.61
N PHE A 244 21.89 -10.15 -5.57
CA PHE A 244 21.43 -9.74 -4.25
C PHE A 244 22.37 -8.70 -3.64
N LYS A 245 21.81 -7.56 -3.25
CA LYS A 245 22.51 -6.47 -2.59
C LYS A 245 21.93 -6.29 -1.19
N LEU A 246 22.81 -6.46 -0.19
CA LEU A 246 22.45 -6.21 1.20
C LEU A 246 22.35 -4.71 1.46
N ASP A 247 21.20 -4.27 1.92
CA ASP A 247 20.97 -2.93 2.47
C ASP A 247 20.86 -3.04 3.99
N LYS A 248 21.67 -2.24 4.71
CA LYS A 248 21.73 -2.26 6.18
C LYS A 248 20.60 -1.48 6.83
N ASP A 249 20.02 -0.56 6.08
CA ASP A 249 18.96 0.33 6.55
C ASP A 249 17.56 -0.29 6.36
N LEU A 250 17.46 -1.29 5.47
CA LEU A 250 16.24 -2.09 5.32
C LEU A 250 16.06 -3.06 6.48
N LYS A 251 14.81 -3.20 6.94
CA LYS A 251 14.38 -4.14 7.98
C LYS A 251 13.35 -5.13 7.46
N GLY A 252 13.21 -6.27 8.16
CA GLY A 252 12.20 -7.28 7.85
C GLY A 252 12.59 -8.24 6.72
N THR A 253 11.61 -9.02 6.27
CA THR A 253 11.77 -10.12 5.30
C THR A 253 11.28 -9.78 3.89
N ILE A 254 11.04 -8.50 3.62
CA ILE A 254 10.65 -8.00 2.30
C ILE A 254 11.89 -7.42 1.62
N ALA A 255 12.16 -7.84 0.38
CA ALA A 255 13.18 -7.23 -0.46
C ALA A 255 12.55 -6.36 -1.55
N ILE A 256 13.27 -5.34 -1.98
CA ILE A 256 12.86 -4.46 -3.07
C ILE A 256 13.34 -5.08 -4.38
N ASN A 257 12.43 -5.27 -5.32
CA ASN A 257 12.68 -5.71 -6.68
C ASN A 257 12.41 -4.55 -7.65
N PRO A 258 13.42 -3.70 -7.96
CA PRO A 258 13.24 -2.68 -8.97
C PRO A 258 13.03 -3.34 -10.34
N THR A 259 11.99 -2.91 -11.06
CA THR A 259 11.65 -3.47 -12.39
C THR A 259 10.92 -2.43 -13.23
N GLU A 260 11.06 -2.53 -14.55
CA GLU A 260 10.28 -1.77 -15.53
C GLU A 260 9.21 -2.66 -16.19
N ASP A 261 9.10 -3.91 -15.75
CA ASP A 261 8.11 -4.83 -16.28
C ASP A 261 6.70 -4.39 -15.85
N LEU A 262 5.89 -3.98 -16.82
CA LEU A 262 4.57 -3.43 -16.58
C LEU A 262 3.55 -4.48 -16.13
N GLU A 263 3.73 -5.75 -16.52
CA GLU A 263 2.87 -6.85 -16.09
C GLU A 263 3.02 -7.07 -14.59
N VAL A 264 4.27 -7.14 -14.12
CA VAL A 264 4.58 -7.28 -12.68
C VAL A 264 4.12 -6.04 -11.90
N LEU A 265 4.29 -4.85 -12.46
CA LEU A 265 3.95 -3.59 -11.80
C LEU A 265 2.44 -3.29 -11.80
N SER A 266 1.67 -3.86 -12.69
CA SER A 266 0.20 -3.70 -12.73
C SER A 266 -0.54 -4.62 -11.77
N SER A 267 0.11 -5.70 -11.32
CA SER A 267 -0.40 -6.60 -10.31
C SER A 267 -0.04 -6.12 -8.89
N TYR A 268 -0.60 -6.73 -7.86
CA TYR A 268 -0.31 -6.35 -6.48
C TYR A 268 1.20 -6.35 -6.20
N ARG A 269 1.69 -5.30 -5.57
CA ARG A 269 3.13 -5.00 -5.48
C ARG A 269 3.93 -6.01 -4.68
N PHE A 270 3.33 -6.63 -3.67
CA PHE A 270 4.01 -7.62 -2.84
C PHE A 270 3.79 -9.02 -3.41
N LYS A 271 4.87 -9.78 -3.60
CA LYS A 271 4.81 -11.14 -4.13
C LYS A 271 5.66 -12.09 -3.30
N ARG A 272 5.05 -13.21 -2.91
CA ARG A 272 5.82 -14.30 -2.31
C ARG A 272 6.59 -15.04 -3.40
N ILE A 273 7.88 -15.25 -3.18
CA ILE A 273 8.77 -15.87 -4.15
C ILE A 273 9.54 -17.06 -3.57
N LYS A 274 10.02 -17.92 -4.48
CA LYS A 274 11.06 -18.91 -4.17
C LYS A 274 12.35 -18.46 -4.84
N ILE A 275 13.42 -18.36 -4.05
CA ILE A 275 14.73 -17.99 -4.56
C ILE A 275 15.55 -19.24 -4.84
N ASN A 276 16.07 -19.35 -6.06
CA ASN A 276 17.04 -20.33 -6.48
C ASN A 276 18.40 -19.64 -6.67
N LYS A 277 19.48 -20.23 -6.12
CA LYS A 277 20.84 -19.73 -6.35
C LYS A 277 21.32 -20.18 -7.70
N VAL A 278 21.93 -19.27 -8.47
CA VAL A 278 22.66 -19.61 -9.69
C VAL A 278 24.07 -20.01 -9.30
N GLY A 279 24.44 -21.28 -9.53
CA GLY A 279 25.80 -21.77 -9.30
C GLY A 279 26.06 -22.26 -7.90
N SER A 280 25.45 -23.40 -7.53
CA SER A 280 26.05 -24.45 -6.73
C SER A 280 25.84 -25.77 -7.47
N GLU A 281 26.28 -25.84 -8.71
CA GLU A 281 26.63 -27.13 -9.29
C GLU A 281 27.93 -27.54 -8.60
N ASN A 282 27.81 -28.59 -7.81
CA ASN A 282 28.79 -29.42 -7.20
C ASN A 282 30.26 -29.20 -7.66
N GLU A 283 31.12 -28.76 -6.74
CA GLU A 283 32.45 -29.28 -6.62
C GLU A 283 32.50 -30.39 -5.58
#